data_6c836587b82de214c335dc0518bed5d0
#
_entry.id   6c836587b82de214c335dc0518bed5d0
#
_cell.length_a   1.000
_cell.length_b   1.000
_cell.length_c   1.000
_cell.angle_alpha   90.00
_cell.angle_beta   90.00
_cell.angle_gamma   90.00
#
_symmetry.space_group_name_H-M   'P 1'
#
loop_
_entity.id
_entity.type
_entity.pdbx_description
1 polymer ?
#
loop_
_entity_poly.entity_id
_entity_poly.type
_entity_poly.pdbx_seq_one_letter_code
_entity_poly.pdbx_strand_id
1 'polypeptide(L)'
;GHSARDVYRLLATEGIEIEAKGIAVGVRLEHPAELIDRIQYHNPNGRGAYLPAAEYSFVTQADGRGVYSFCMCPGGFVVPAASGPEQIVVNGMSPSNRGSRWSNSGMAVEIRPEDLSNRKEFGSLVEGGCEHPALQMMRLQEQLERLCWLQGNQKQTAPAQRMADFCNRRLSSSLPESSYVPGLIASPLHFWLPPFVSNRLSQGFRQFGKSSHGFLTNEAVMIGVETRTSAPVRIVRDRDTLQHIRLQGLFPCGEGAGYAGGIVSAGVDGERCAEAVKAFLETKR
;
A
#
# COMPACT_ATOMS: atom_id res chain seq x y z
N GLY A 1 -13.41 -3.51 -6.74
CA GLY A 1 -11.98 -3.82 -6.79
C GLY A 1 -11.50 -4.43 -5.47
N HIS A 2 -10.22 -4.39 -5.18
CA HIS A 2 -9.60 -5.03 -4.00
C HIS A 2 -10.06 -4.48 -2.63
N SER A 3 -10.81 -3.41 -2.60
CA SER A 3 -11.43 -2.86 -1.38
C SER A 3 -12.86 -3.35 -1.13
N ALA A 4 -13.44 -4.14 -2.03
CA ALA A 4 -14.77 -4.72 -1.89
C ALA A 4 -14.72 -5.99 -1.01
N ARG A 5 -14.48 -5.81 0.27
CA ARG A 5 -14.25 -6.89 1.25
C ARG A 5 -15.48 -7.74 1.52
N ASP A 6 -16.64 -7.15 1.39
CA ASP A 6 -17.95 -7.84 1.42
C ASP A 6 -18.06 -8.90 0.34
N VAL A 7 -17.55 -8.61 -0.88
CA VAL A 7 -17.50 -9.60 -1.98
C VAL A 7 -16.61 -10.78 -1.62
N TYR A 8 -15.42 -10.56 -1.04
CA TYR A 8 -14.55 -11.67 -0.62
C TYR A 8 -15.18 -12.54 0.46
N ARG A 9 -15.89 -11.93 1.42
CA ARG A 9 -16.65 -12.67 2.44
C ARG A 9 -17.79 -13.49 1.82
N LEU A 10 -18.53 -12.88 0.89
CA LEU A 10 -19.59 -13.58 0.15
C LEU A 10 -19.01 -14.79 -0.58
N LEU A 11 -17.90 -14.62 -1.32
CA LEU A 11 -17.26 -15.73 -2.03
C LEU A 11 -16.82 -16.86 -1.09
N ALA A 12 -16.26 -16.52 0.07
CA ALA A 12 -15.89 -17.50 1.09
C ALA A 12 -17.11 -18.25 1.63
N THR A 13 -18.22 -17.55 1.90
CA THR A 13 -19.46 -18.13 2.43
C THR A 13 -20.12 -19.05 1.40
N GLU A 14 -20.12 -18.67 0.13
CA GLU A 14 -20.68 -19.47 -0.96
C GLU A 14 -19.75 -20.63 -1.40
N GLY A 15 -18.61 -20.81 -0.73
CA GLY A 15 -17.67 -21.89 -1.04
C GLY A 15 -17.01 -21.76 -2.41
N ILE A 16 -16.89 -20.52 -2.93
CA ILE A 16 -16.12 -20.23 -4.15
C ILE A 16 -14.63 -20.30 -3.82
N GLU A 17 -13.86 -20.97 -4.66
CA GLU A 17 -12.43 -21.13 -4.43
C GLU A 17 -11.69 -19.82 -4.48
N ILE A 18 -11.24 -19.42 -3.30
CA ILE A 18 -10.36 -18.27 -3.10
C ILE A 18 -9.13 -18.69 -2.29
N GLU A 19 -8.03 -18.00 -2.50
CA GLU A 19 -6.79 -18.20 -1.74
C GLU A 19 -6.25 -16.89 -1.15
N ALA A 20 -5.53 -17.00 -0.04
CA ALA A 20 -4.82 -15.85 0.53
C ALA A 20 -3.70 -15.42 -0.41
N LYS A 21 -3.63 -14.13 -0.68
CA LYS A 21 -2.60 -13.56 -1.57
C LYS A 21 -1.70 -12.61 -0.77
N GLY A 22 -0.38 -12.69 -1.02
CA GLY A 22 0.58 -11.73 -0.48
C GLY A 22 0.22 -10.28 -0.82
N ILE A 23 0.46 -9.41 0.12
CA ILE A 23 0.23 -7.96 0.03
C ILE A 23 1.50 -7.19 0.37
N ALA A 24 1.47 -5.89 0.24
CA ALA A 24 2.47 -5.02 0.83
C ALA A 24 1.78 -4.00 1.73
N VAL A 25 2.41 -3.68 2.85
CA VAL A 25 1.86 -2.80 3.87
C VAL A 25 2.92 -1.81 4.33
N GLY A 26 2.53 -0.58 4.58
CA GLY A 26 3.44 0.43 5.05
C GLY A 26 2.77 1.76 5.35
N VAL A 27 3.39 2.82 4.89
CA VAL A 27 3.00 4.19 5.15
C VAL A 27 3.01 5.01 3.87
N ARG A 28 2.34 6.14 3.88
CA ARG A 28 2.55 7.18 2.88
C ARG A 28 3.67 8.09 3.35
N LEU A 29 4.71 8.22 2.57
CA LEU A 29 5.85 9.09 2.84
C LEU A 29 5.71 10.35 2.00
N GLU A 30 5.64 11.51 2.66
CA GLU A 30 5.52 12.82 2.02
C GLU A 30 6.76 13.65 2.29
N HIS A 31 7.29 14.27 1.23
CA HIS A 31 8.42 15.19 1.25
C HIS A 31 8.01 16.55 0.68
N PRO A 32 8.72 17.65 1.00
CA PRO A 32 8.70 18.83 0.17
C PRO A 32 9.08 18.52 -1.28
N ALA A 33 8.26 18.92 -2.25
CA ALA A 33 8.51 18.64 -3.67
C ALA A 33 9.86 19.20 -4.14
N GLU A 34 10.20 20.40 -3.69
CA GLU A 34 11.48 21.05 -3.99
C GLU A 34 12.69 20.23 -3.52
N LEU A 35 12.58 19.56 -2.36
CA LEU A 35 13.64 18.68 -1.88
C LEU A 35 13.84 17.49 -2.83
N ILE A 36 12.75 16.86 -3.27
CA ILE A 36 12.82 15.76 -4.23
C ILE A 36 13.37 16.24 -5.58
N ASP A 37 12.95 17.42 -6.05
CA ASP A 37 13.49 18.03 -7.27
C ASP A 37 15.01 18.24 -7.17
N ARG A 38 15.49 18.79 -6.05
CA ARG A 38 16.94 18.97 -5.81
C ARG A 38 17.72 17.66 -5.81
N ILE A 39 17.18 16.64 -5.17
CA ILE A 39 17.80 15.32 -5.07
C ILE A 39 17.87 14.66 -6.45
N GLN A 40 16.74 14.58 -7.16
CA GLN A 40 16.64 13.82 -8.41
C GLN A 40 17.32 14.52 -9.59
N TYR A 41 17.27 15.83 -9.64
CA TYR A 41 17.94 16.61 -10.69
C TYR A 41 19.38 16.99 -10.36
N HIS A 42 19.88 16.61 -9.17
CA HIS A 42 21.23 16.97 -8.70
C HIS A 42 21.51 18.47 -8.80
N ASN A 43 20.48 19.28 -8.56
CA ASN A 43 20.55 20.73 -8.69
C ASN A 43 20.08 21.43 -7.41
N PRO A 44 20.92 22.21 -6.73
CA PRO A 44 20.55 22.91 -5.48
C PRO A 44 19.39 23.91 -5.67
N ASN A 45 19.16 24.36 -6.90
CA ASN A 45 18.06 25.29 -7.25
C ASN A 45 16.79 24.54 -7.69
N GLY A 46 16.73 23.20 -7.53
CA GLY A 46 15.58 22.39 -7.93
C GLY A 46 15.43 22.26 -9.44
N ARG A 47 14.20 22.06 -9.91
CA ARG A 47 13.88 21.73 -11.32
C ARG A 47 13.88 22.92 -12.27
N GLY A 48 13.88 24.16 -11.78
CA GLY A 48 13.75 25.33 -12.65
C GLY A 48 12.38 25.43 -13.35
N ALA A 49 12.34 26.17 -14.47
CA ALA A 49 11.09 26.50 -15.17
C ALA A 49 10.63 25.42 -16.19
N TYR A 50 11.51 24.53 -16.59
CA TYR A 50 11.25 23.62 -17.75
C TYR A 50 11.10 22.15 -17.39
N LEU A 51 11.65 21.71 -16.25
CA LEU A 51 11.57 20.32 -15.84
C LEU A 51 10.25 20.03 -15.09
N PRO A 52 9.66 18.83 -15.26
CA PRO A 52 8.49 18.43 -14.50
C PRO A 52 8.83 18.21 -13.02
N ALA A 53 7.80 18.03 -12.18
CA ALA A 53 8.02 17.58 -10.82
C ALA A 53 8.76 16.23 -10.83
N ALA A 54 9.82 16.11 -10.05
CA ALA A 54 10.68 14.94 -10.06
C ALA A 54 10.00 13.69 -9.51
N GLU A 55 10.30 12.56 -10.13
CA GLU A 55 9.83 11.24 -9.72
C GLU A 55 10.98 10.41 -9.14
N TYR A 56 10.67 9.46 -8.29
CA TYR A 56 11.61 8.45 -7.80
C TYR A 56 10.98 7.07 -7.72
N SER A 57 11.82 6.06 -7.80
CA SER A 57 11.47 4.67 -7.56
C SER A 57 12.57 4.00 -6.75
N PHE A 58 12.20 3.41 -5.62
CA PHE A 58 13.12 2.73 -4.74
C PHE A 58 12.70 1.28 -4.53
N VAL A 59 13.66 0.39 -4.48
CA VAL A 59 13.49 -1.00 -4.11
C VAL A 59 14.73 -1.51 -3.39
N THR A 60 14.54 -2.28 -2.34
CA THR A 60 15.62 -2.99 -1.62
C THR A 60 15.08 -4.25 -0.97
N GLN A 61 15.99 -5.05 -0.43
CA GLN A 61 15.65 -6.20 0.40
C GLN A 61 16.03 -5.91 1.86
N ALA A 62 15.13 -6.26 2.77
CA ALA A 62 15.33 -6.18 4.20
C ALA A 62 14.82 -7.47 4.85
N ASP A 63 15.70 -8.21 5.49
CA ASP A 63 15.40 -9.49 6.16
C ASP A 63 14.56 -10.44 5.27
N GLY A 64 14.99 -10.59 4.01
CA GLY A 64 14.38 -11.52 3.04
C GLY A 64 13.01 -11.09 2.48
N ARG A 65 12.62 -9.83 2.66
CA ARG A 65 11.38 -9.26 2.09
C ARG A 65 11.67 -7.97 1.34
N GLY A 66 10.93 -7.76 0.26
CA GLY A 66 11.00 -6.53 -0.50
C GLY A 66 10.50 -5.32 0.30
N VAL A 67 11.26 -4.23 0.23
CA VAL A 67 10.86 -2.89 0.69
C VAL A 67 10.96 -1.97 -0.50
N TYR A 68 9.88 -1.29 -0.84
CA TYR A 68 9.83 -0.51 -2.06
C TYR A 68 8.88 0.69 -2.00
N SER A 69 9.16 1.66 -2.86
CA SER A 69 8.20 2.73 -3.15
C SER A 69 7.24 2.29 -4.25
N PHE A 70 6.00 2.73 -4.15
CA PHE A 70 5.02 2.52 -5.22
C PHE A 70 4.06 3.72 -5.31
N CYS A 71 3.38 3.83 -6.44
CA CYS A 71 2.40 4.90 -6.67
C CYS A 71 2.92 6.28 -6.23
N MET A 72 4.13 6.63 -6.72
CA MET A 72 4.73 7.93 -6.46
C MET A 72 3.89 9.03 -7.12
N CYS A 73 3.57 10.06 -6.34
CA CYS A 73 2.73 11.19 -6.72
C CYS A 73 3.55 12.49 -6.67
N PRO A 74 4.26 12.82 -7.76
CA PRO A 74 5.05 14.04 -7.83
C PRO A 74 4.14 15.27 -7.84
N GLY A 75 4.48 16.29 -7.06
CA GLY A 75 3.65 17.49 -6.91
C GLY A 75 2.20 17.17 -6.53
N GLY A 76 2.01 16.17 -5.66
CA GLY A 76 0.71 15.60 -5.32
C GLY A 76 0.27 15.82 -3.89
N PHE A 77 -0.75 15.10 -3.48
CA PHE A 77 -1.39 15.20 -2.17
C PHE A 77 -1.57 13.80 -1.56
N VAL A 78 -1.51 13.73 -0.23
CA VAL A 78 -1.96 12.55 0.51
C VAL A 78 -3.45 12.70 0.81
N VAL A 79 -4.21 11.65 0.55
CA VAL A 79 -5.68 11.65 0.66
C VAL A 79 -6.18 10.50 1.53
N PRO A 80 -7.32 10.68 2.24
CA PRO A 80 -7.98 9.57 2.92
C PRO A 80 -8.57 8.58 1.90
N ALA A 81 -8.45 7.29 2.17
CA ALA A 81 -8.90 6.22 1.30
C ALA A 81 -9.66 5.09 2.04
N ALA A 82 -10.04 5.31 3.29
CA ALA A 82 -10.86 4.37 4.04
C ALA A 82 -12.27 4.25 3.44
N SER A 83 -12.81 3.03 3.39
CA SER A 83 -14.15 2.74 2.86
C SER A 83 -15.11 2.16 3.91
N GLY A 84 -14.64 1.94 5.12
CA GLY A 84 -15.42 1.43 6.24
C GLY A 84 -15.30 2.30 7.49
N PRO A 85 -16.16 2.05 8.49
CA PRO A 85 -16.08 2.72 9.78
C PRO A 85 -14.82 2.29 10.56
N GLU A 86 -14.39 3.15 11.49
CA GLU A 86 -13.26 2.85 12.39
C GLU A 86 -11.97 2.43 11.68
N GLN A 87 -11.70 3.03 10.52
CA GLN A 87 -10.52 2.75 9.71
C GLN A 87 -9.83 4.05 9.29
N ILE A 88 -8.51 4.04 9.23
CA ILE A 88 -7.71 5.02 8.50
C ILE A 88 -6.89 4.26 7.46
N VAL A 89 -7.03 4.68 6.22
CA VAL A 89 -6.18 4.30 5.09
C VAL A 89 -5.82 5.58 4.36
N VAL A 90 -4.55 5.70 3.99
CA VAL A 90 -4.06 6.83 3.21
C VAL A 90 -3.61 6.37 1.83
N ASN A 91 -3.74 7.25 0.85
CA ASN A 91 -3.28 7.06 -0.51
C ASN A 91 -2.74 8.38 -1.05
N GLY A 92 -2.19 8.39 -2.25
CA GLY A 92 -1.71 9.58 -2.92
C GLY A 92 -2.46 9.89 -4.20
N MET A 93 -2.46 11.18 -4.56
CA MET A 93 -3.04 11.67 -5.79
C MET A 93 -2.19 12.81 -6.36
N SER A 94 -1.92 12.80 -7.66
CA SER A 94 -1.31 13.94 -8.35
C SER A 94 -2.36 14.67 -9.18
N PRO A 95 -2.48 15.99 -9.05
CA PRO A 95 -3.23 16.78 -10.03
C PRO A 95 -2.49 16.79 -11.36
N SER A 96 -3.19 17.07 -12.44
CA SER A 96 -2.60 17.04 -13.80
C SER A 96 -1.41 17.99 -13.97
N ASN A 97 -1.41 19.12 -13.27
CA ASN A 97 -0.31 20.09 -13.30
C ASN A 97 0.87 19.72 -12.40
N ARG A 98 0.72 18.70 -11.51
CA ARG A 98 1.78 18.26 -10.55
C ARG A 98 2.44 19.43 -9.80
N GLY A 99 1.63 20.43 -9.43
CA GLY A 99 2.09 21.74 -8.96
C GLY A 99 1.99 21.95 -7.45
N SER A 100 1.67 20.94 -6.65
CA SER A 100 1.68 21.10 -5.21
C SER A 100 3.11 21.22 -4.69
N ARG A 101 3.25 21.74 -3.48
CA ARG A 101 4.55 21.85 -2.80
C ARG A 101 5.00 20.55 -2.11
N TRP A 102 4.26 19.47 -2.29
CA TRP A 102 4.61 18.15 -1.77
C TRP A 102 4.77 17.13 -2.88
N SER A 103 5.54 16.10 -2.58
CA SER A 103 5.64 14.88 -3.36
C SER A 103 5.52 13.70 -2.40
N ASN A 104 4.77 12.66 -2.76
CA ASN A 104 4.57 11.54 -1.87
C ASN A 104 4.60 10.20 -2.58
N SER A 105 4.88 9.12 -1.86
CA SER A 105 4.75 7.75 -2.35
C SER A 105 4.34 6.80 -1.23
N GLY A 106 3.71 5.71 -1.58
CA GLY A 106 3.60 4.56 -0.69
C GLY A 106 4.99 3.95 -0.47
N MET A 107 5.31 3.64 0.78
CA MET A 107 6.51 2.91 1.17
C MET A 107 6.07 1.64 1.89
N ALA A 108 6.28 0.50 1.28
CA ALA A 108 5.67 -0.74 1.72
C ALA A 108 6.66 -1.89 1.84
N VAL A 109 6.32 -2.81 2.72
CA VAL A 109 7.00 -4.07 2.98
C VAL A 109 6.14 -5.20 2.46
N GLU A 110 6.72 -6.08 1.67
CA GLU A 110 6.08 -7.33 1.23
C GLU A 110 5.75 -8.21 2.44
N ILE A 111 4.51 -8.68 2.50
CA ILE A 111 4.03 -9.66 3.49
C ILE A 111 3.38 -10.81 2.74
N ARG A 112 3.79 -12.03 3.08
CA ARG A 112 3.24 -13.27 2.53
C ARG A 112 2.35 -13.97 3.56
N PRO A 113 1.41 -14.82 3.14
CA PRO A 113 0.53 -15.54 4.06
C PRO A 113 1.29 -16.34 5.14
N GLU A 114 2.40 -16.97 4.77
CA GLU A 114 3.24 -17.73 5.69
C GLU A 114 3.90 -16.90 6.79
N ASP A 115 4.12 -15.61 6.56
CA ASP A 115 4.73 -14.71 7.54
C ASP A 115 3.85 -14.51 8.78
N LEU A 116 2.52 -14.65 8.63
CA LEU A 116 1.56 -14.45 9.71
C LEU A 116 1.69 -15.49 10.83
N SER A 117 2.38 -16.59 10.59
CA SER A 117 2.73 -17.57 11.64
C SER A 117 3.70 -17.00 12.69
N ASN A 118 4.42 -15.93 12.35
CA ASN A 118 5.37 -15.28 13.25
C ASN A 118 4.68 -14.31 14.23
N ARG A 119 4.07 -14.87 15.27
CA ARG A 119 3.37 -14.08 16.31
C ARG A 119 4.24 -13.04 17.00
N LYS A 120 5.56 -13.23 17.08
CA LYS A 120 6.48 -12.27 17.71
C LYS A 120 6.56 -10.96 16.93
N GLU A 121 6.43 -11.03 15.60
CA GLU A 121 6.52 -9.87 14.72
C GLU A 121 5.17 -9.21 14.39
N PHE A 122 4.05 -9.95 14.53
CA PHE A 122 2.71 -9.41 14.23
C PHE A 122 1.84 -9.17 15.48
N GLY A 123 2.18 -9.78 16.63
CA GLY A 123 1.47 -9.58 17.88
C GLY A 123 -0.03 -9.95 17.78
N SER A 124 -0.87 -9.14 18.42
CA SER A 124 -2.32 -9.34 18.46
C SER A 124 -3.03 -9.20 17.11
N LEU A 125 -2.38 -8.64 16.09
CA LEU A 125 -2.98 -8.49 14.76
C LEU A 125 -3.33 -9.83 14.08
N VAL A 126 -2.67 -10.92 14.50
CA VAL A 126 -2.91 -12.26 13.97
C VAL A 126 -3.63 -13.18 14.98
N GLU A 127 -4.00 -12.65 16.15
CA GLU A 127 -4.74 -13.39 17.16
C GLU A 127 -6.25 -13.48 16.83
N GLY A 128 -6.94 -14.47 17.42
CA GLY A 128 -8.40 -14.59 17.34
C GLY A 128 -8.93 -15.28 16.08
N GLY A 129 -8.07 -15.94 15.29
CA GLY A 129 -8.50 -16.73 14.11
C GLY A 129 -9.07 -15.89 12.97
N CYS A 130 -9.41 -16.52 11.87
CA CYS A 130 -10.06 -15.92 10.71
C CYS A 130 -11.26 -16.77 10.30
N GLU A 131 -12.33 -16.15 9.85
CA GLU A 131 -13.57 -16.82 9.38
C GLU A 131 -13.27 -17.86 8.29
N HIS A 132 -12.31 -17.55 7.43
CA HIS A 132 -11.85 -18.43 6.36
C HIS A 132 -10.34 -18.23 6.13
N PRO A 133 -9.54 -19.30 5.94
CA PRO A 133 -8.08 -19.19 5.77
C PRO A 133 -7.64 -18.24 4.66
N ALA A 134 -8.38 -18.20 3.55
CA ALA A 134 -8.10 -17.29 2.43
C ALA A 134 -8.28 -15.80 2.78
N LEU A 135 -9.00 -15.46 3.85
CA LEU A 135 -9.26 -14.08 4.26
C LEU A 135 -8.22 -13.54 5.27
N GLN A 136 -7.24 -14.34 5.67
CA GLN A 136 -6.25 -13.95 6.70
C GLN A 136 -5.50 -12.66 6.36
N MET A 137 -5.13 -12.45 5.09
CA MET A 137 -4.42 -11.24 4.66
C MET A 137 -5.34 -10.02 4.64
N MET A 138 -6.61 -10.20 4.27
CA MET A 138 -7.64 -9.16 4.36
C MET A 138 -7.85 -8.73 5.82
N ARG A 139 -7.92 -9.71 6.72
CA ARG A 139 -8.03 -9.43 8.15
C ARG A 139 -6.85 -8.65 8.69
N LEU A 140 -5.62 -8.98 8.29
CA LEU A 140 -4.44 -8.21 8.67
C LEU A 140 -4.57 -6.73 8.25
N GLN A 141 -5.05 -6.48 7.02
CA GLN A 141 -5.32 -5.11 6.58
C GLN A 141 -6.33 -4.41 7.48
N GLU A 142 -7.44 -5.05 7.78
CA GLU A 142 -8.51 -4.49 8.63
C GLU A 142 -8.02 -4.18 10.04
N GLN A 143 -7.24 -5.06 10.64
CA GLN A 143 -6.67 -4.85 11.97
C GLN A 143 -5.68 -3.67 11.99
N LEU A 144 -4.83 -3.55 10.97
CA LEU A 144 -3.89 -2.43 10.85
C LEU A 144 -4.62 -1.09 10.63
N GLU A 145 -5.65 -1.07 9.79
CA GLU A 145 -6.48 0.11 9.53
C GLU A 145 -7.22 0.57 10.78
N ARG A 146 -7.75 -0.38 11.56
CA ARG A 146 -8.39 -0.11 12.85
C ARG A 146 -7.38 0.39 13.88
N LEU A 147 -6.22 -0.26 13.99
CA LEU A 147 -5.15 0.19 14.88
C LEU A 147 -4.71 1.62 14.54
N CYS A 148 -4.58 1.91 13.26
CA CYS A 148 -4.27 3.26 12.78
C CYS A 148 -5.35 4.27 13.21
N TRP A 149 -6.64 3.93 13.10
CA TRP A 149 -7.74 4.77 13.54
C TRP A 149 -7.72 5.04 15.05
N LEU A 150 -7.41 4.02 15.86
CA LEU A 150 -7.22 4.17 17.30
C LEU A 150 -6.08 5.15 17.62
N GLN A 151 -4.98 5.08 16.88
CA GLN A 151 -3.84 6.00 17.03
C GLN A 151 -4.14 7.41 16.47
N GLY A 152 -5.14 7.55 15.62
CA GLY A 152 -5.65 8.80 15.04
C GLY A 152 -6.77 9.46 15.87
N ASN A 153 -6.81 9.22 17.18
CA ASN A 153 -7.85 9.74 18.08
C ASN A 153 -9.28 9.33 17.69
N GLN A 154 -9.45 8.15 17.10
CA GLN A 154 -10.73 7.64 16.64
C GLN A 154 -11.46 8.61 15.67
N LYS A 155 -10.68 9.32 14.87
CA LYS A 155 -11.12 10.24 13.80
C LYS A 155 -10.35 9.94 12.52
N GLN A 156 -10.52 10.79 11.51
CA GLN A 156 -9.73 10.70 10.27
C GLN A 156 -8.39 11.45 10.34
N THR A 157 -8.02 11.97 11.51
CA THR A 157 -6.67 12.49 11.75
C THR A 157 -5.65 11.37 11.72
N ALA A 158 -4.73 11.40 10.78
CA ALA A 158 -3.80 10.29 10.57
C ALA A 158 -2.61 10.35 11.54
N PRO A 159 -2.24 9.21 12.17
CA PRO A 159 -1.02 9.12 12.97
C PRO A 159 0.20 9.26 12.05
N ALA A 160 1.15 10.09 12.49
CA ALA A 160 2.31 10.44 11.68
C ALA A 160 3.58 10.58 12.51
N GLN A 161 4.73 10.43 11.84
CA GLN A 161 6.05 10.56 12.45
C GLN A 161 7.05 11.10 11.42
N ARG A 162 8.02 11.91 11.84
CA ARG A 162 9.12 12.32 10.97
C ARG A 162 9.97 11.10 10.58
N MET A 163 10.41 11.05 9.34
CA MET A 163 11.10 9.89 8.77
C MET A 163 12.40 9.55 9.51
N ALA A 164 13.25 10.54 9.81
CA ALA A 164 14.50 10.27 10.52
C ALA A 164 14.26 9.93 12.01
N ASP A 165 13.23 10.49 12.65
CA ASP A 165 12.85 10.12 14.00
C ASP A 165 12.36 8.67 14.07
N PHE A 166 11.57 8.23 13.09
CA PHE A 166 11.15 6.84 12.97
C PHE A 166 12.35 5.90 12.88
N CYS A 167 13.30 6.18 11.97
CA CYS A 167 14.51 5.39 11.81
C CYS A 167 15.39 5.36 13.08
N ASN A 168 15.35 6.42 13.87
CA ASN A 168 16.09 6.52 15.13
C ASN A 168 15.26 6.11 16.36
N ARG A 169 14.05 5.56 16.15
CA ARG A 169 13.12 5.10 17.20
C ARG A 169 12.82 6.18 18.25
N ARG A 170 12.64 7.40 17.81
CA ARG A 170 12.34 8.57 18.67
C ARG A 170 10.97 9.15 18.34
N LEU A 171 10.28 9.65 19.35
CA LEU A 171 9.05 10.42 19.12
C LEU A 171 9.38 11.73 18.40
N SER A 172 8.52 12.13 17.47
CA SER A 172 8.59 13.44 16.87
C SER A 172 7.90 14.46 17.78
N SER A 173 8.63 15.49 18.21
CA SER A 173 8.10 16.57 19.04
C SER A 173 7.16 17.50 18.27
N SER A 174 7.29 17.54 16.95
CA SER A 174 6.45 18.30 16.02
C SER A 174 6.43 17.61 14.68
N LEU A 175 5.41 17.88 13.87
CA LEU A 175 5.31 17.38 12.50
C LEU A 175 5.51 18.55 11.51
N PRO A 176 6.06 18.30 10.30
CA PRO A 176 6.05 19.30 9.24
C PRO A 176 4.62 19.51 8.73
N GLU A 177 4.41 20.58 7.97
CA GLU A 177 3.18 20.75 7.22
C GLU A 177 2.99 19.59 6.23
N SER A 178 1.74 19.23 5.99
CA SER A 178 1.35 18.10 5.12
C SER A 178 0.17 18.47 4.25
N SER A 179 0.07 17.80 3.13
CA SER A 179 -1.09 17.89 2.24
C SER A 179 -2.33 17.16 2.74
N TYR A 180 -2.21 16.34 3.78
CA TYR A 180 -3.33 15.54 4.29
C TYR A 180 -4.37 16.39 5.02
N VAL A 181 -5.48 16.69 4.34
CA VAL A 181 -6.51 17.65 4.79
C VAL A 181 -7.13 17.32 6.16
N PRO A 182 -7.43 16.05 6.51
CA PRO A 182 -8.01 15.75 7.82
C PRO A 182 -7.06 16.02 9.00
N GLY A 183 -5.79 16.33 8.73
CA GLY A 183 -4.77 16.67 9.73
C GLY A 183 -3.99 15.45 10.23
N LEU A 184 -2.85 15.73 10.84
CA LEU A 184 -1.94 14.74 11.38
C LEU A 184 -1.85 14.83 12.90
N ILE A 185 -1.59 13.68 13.55
CA ILE A 185 -1.25 13.60 14.96
C ILE A 185 0.11 12.91 15.12
N ALA A 186 1.01 13.47 15.92
CA ALA A 186 2.28 12.86 16.23
C ALA A 186 2.05 11.53 16.96
N SER A 187 2.56 10.44 16.42
CA SER A 187 2.38 9.08 16.94
C SER A 187 3.63 8.25 16.66
N PRO A 188 4.04 7.36 17.60
CA PRO A 188 5.25 6.55 17.44
C PRO A 188 5.03 5.37 16.50
N LEU A 189 4.97 5.61 15.18
CA LEU A 189 4.79 4.57 14.16
C LEU A 189 5.79 3.40 14.34
N HIS A 190 7.04 3.70 14.74
CA HIS A 190 8.08 2.71 15.01
C HIS A 190 7.75 1.76 16.16
N PHE A 191 6.78 2.11 17.00
CA PHE A 191 6.38 1.34 18.18
C PHE A 191 5.13 0.49 17.93
N TRP A 192 4.08 1.08 17.33
CA TRP A 192 2.81 0.37 17.18
C TRP A 192 2.64 -0.35 15.84
N LEU A 193 3.36 0.04 14.78
CA LEU A 193 3.41 -0.80 13.60
C LEU A 193 4.04 -2.16 13.95
N PRO A 194 3.58 -3.26 13.36
CA PRO A 194 4.18 -4.57 13.59
C PRO A 194 5.70 -4.51 13.43
N PRO A 195 6.48 -5.13 14.31
CA PRO A 195 7.94 -5.22 14.17
C PRO A 195 8.37 -5.71 12.79
N PHE A 196 7.61 -6.62 12.18
CA PHE A 196 7.83 -7.09 10.81
C PHE A 196 7.88 -5.94 9.80
N VAL A 197 6.98 -4.98 9.92
CA VAL A 197 6.88 -3.84 9.01
C VAL A 197 7.85 -2.73 9.43
N SER A 198 7.84 -2.33 10.71
CA SER A 198 8.59 -1.16 11.19
C SER A 198 10.10 -1.34 11.06
N ASN A 199 10.63 -2.53 11.36
CA ASN A 199 12.07 -2.80 11.26
C ASN A 199 12.52 -2.80 9.79
N ARG A 200 11.77 -3.44 8.89
CA ARG A 200 12.09 -3.51 7.45
C ARG A 200 11.97 -2.15 6.77
N LEU A 201 10.94 -1.35 7.09
CA LEU A 201 10.85 0.04 6.62
C LEU A 201 12.07 0.86 7.07
N SER A 202 12.47 0.76 8.34
CA SER A 202 13.63 1.48 8.85
C SER A 202 14.93 1.08 8.13
N GLN A 203 15.13 -0.21 7.86
CA GLN A 203 16.27 -0.69 7.07
C GLN A 203 16.21 -0.15 5.62
N GLY A 204 15.04 -0.24 4.98
CA GLY A 204 14.83 0.28 3.63
C GLY A 204 15.13 1.77 3.53
N PHE A 205 14.60 2.58 4.44
CA PHE A 205 14.85 4.03 4.45
C PHE A 205 16.32 4.39 4.63
N ARG A 206 17.05 3.64 5.46
CA ARG A 206 18.51 3.83 5.59
C ARG A 206 19.25 3.49 4.30
N GLN A 207 18.82 2.47 3.57
CA GLN A 207 19.39 2.12 2.27
C GLN A 207 19.08 3.20 1.21
N PHE A 208 17.82 3.66 1.14
CA PHE A 208 17.41 4.72 0.22
C PHE A 208 18.13 6.04 0.51
N GLY A 209 18.35 6.37 1.79
CA GLY A 209 19.14 7.54 2.19
C GLY A 209 20.62 7.46 1.80
N LYS A 210 21.18 6.23 1.68
CA LYS A 210 22.56 6.03 1.17
C LYS A 210 22.66 6.17 -0.36
N SER A 211 21.68 5.63 -1.07
CA SER A 211 21.64 5.70 -2.54
C SER A 211 21.15 7.06 -3.06
N SER A 212 20.37 7.79 -2.25
CA SER A 212 19.79 9.08 -2.60
C SER A 212 20.03 10.06 -1.45
N HIS A 213 21.16 10.74 -1.48
CA HIS A 213 21.60 11.62 -0.40
C HIS A 213 20.59 12.74 -0.14
N GLY A 214 20.21 12.92 1.13
CA GLY A 214 19.19 13.90 1.55
C GLY A 214 17.77 13.35 1.60
N PHE A 215 17.50 12.15 1.06
CA PHE A 215 16.18 11.53 1.09
C PHE A 215 15.72 11.17 2.52
N LEU A 216 16.61 10.60 3.33
CA LEU A 216 16.36 10.31 4.75
C LEU A 216 16.50 11.59 5.57
N THR A 217 15.39 12.23 5.88
CA THR A 217 15.35 13.55 6.52
C THR A 217 14.17 13.68 7.50
N ASN A 218 14.23 14.67 8.38
CA ASN A 218 13.11 15.11 9.22
C ASN A 218 12.20 16.15 8.55
N GLU A 219 12.50 16.57 7.33
CA GLU A 219 11.55 17.33 6.49
C GLU A 219 10.46 16.42 5.91
N ALA A 220 10.72 15.11 5.87
CA ALA A 220 9.76 14.11 5.43
C ALA A 220 8.88 13.62 6.57
N VAL A 221 7.61 13.40 6.28
CA VAL A 221 6.63 12.84 7.21
C VAL A 221 6.08 11.51 6.69
N MET A 222 6.06 10.53 7.58
CA MET A 222 5.42 9.24 7.39
C MET A 222 4.01 9.31 7.94
N ILE A 223 3.02 8.93 7.14
CA ILE A 223 1.60 8.99 7.47
C ILE A 223 1.03 7.58 7.46
N GLY A 224 0.47 7.13 8.57
CA GLY A 224 -0.16 5.81 8.70
C GLY A 224 -1.58 5.81 8.12
N VAL A 225 -2.03 4.72 7.59
CA VAL A 225 -1.34 3.52 7.13
C VAL A 225 -1.72 3.25 5.67
N GLU A 226 -0.82 2.73 4.89
CA GLU A 226 -1.10 2.29 3.53
C GLU A 226 -1.10 0.76 3.47
N THR A 227 -2.29 0.16 3.33
CA THR A 227 -2.52 -1.29 3.39
C THR A 227 -3.09 -1.85 2.10
N ARG A 228 -3.67 -0.98 1.25
CA ARG A 228 -4.45 -1.40 0.07
C ARG A 228 -3.64 -1.31 -1.21
N THR A 229 -2.45 -1.92 -1.20
CA THR A 229 -1.54 -1.94 -2.34
C THR A 229 -1.97 -2.92 -3.43
N SER A 230 -2.68 -3.99 -3.04
CA SER A 230 -3.21 -5.02 -3.94
C SER A 230 -4.29 -5.84 -3.25
N ALA A 231 -5.00 -6.68 -4.01
CA ALA A 231 -5.99 -7.61 -3.45
C ALA A 231 -5.33 -8.55 -2.44
N PRO A 232 -5.91 -8.72 -1.24
CA PRO A 232 -5.43 -9.67 -0.22
C PRO A 232 -5.89 -11.12 -0.49
N VAL A 233 -6.71 -11.28 -1.51
CA VAL A 233 -7.34 -12.55 -1.90
C VAL A 233 -7.16 -12.73 -3.40
N ARG A 234 -7.01 -13.97 -3.85
CA ARG A 234 -7.12 -14.36 -5.25
C ARG A 234 -8.32 -15.29 -5.43
N ILE A 235 -9.16 -15.01 -6.42
CA ILE A 235 -10.24 -15.90 -6.85
C ILE A 235 -9.62 -16.90 -7.83
N VAL A 236 -9.63 -18.19 -7.49
CA VAL A 236 -8.85 -19.19 -8.24
C VAL A 236 -9.43 -19.40 -9.63
N ARG A 237 -8.59 -19.35 -10.66
CA ARG A 237 -8.96 -19.60 -12.05
C ARG A 237 -7.93 -20.50 -12.72
N ASP A 238 -8.36 -21.23 -13.73
CA ASP A 238 -7.49 -21.99 -14.61
C ASP A 238 -6.63 -21.04 -15.46
N ARG A 239 -5.40 -21.43 -15.76
CA ARG A 239 -4.41 -20.57 -16.45
C ARG A 239 -4.69 -20.41 -17.94
N ASP A 240 -5.25 -21.44 -18.57
CA ASP A 240 -5.44 -21.49 -20.02
C ASP A 240 -6.81 -20.95 -20.40
N THR A 241 -7.85 -21.40 -19.73
CA THR A 241 -9.23 -21.00 -19.99
C THR A 241 -9.64 -19.70 -19.30
N LEU A 242 -8.90 -19.26 -18.30
CA LEU A 242 -9.19 -18.13 -17.41
C LEU A 242 -10.53 -18.24 -16.67
N GLN A 243 -11.20 -19.38 -16.75
CA GLN A 243 -12.42 -19.65 -15.99
C GLN A 243 -12.06 -20.08 -14.55
N HIS A 244 -12.99 -19.81 -13.66
CA HIS A 244 -12.94 -20.39 -12.31
C HIS A 244 -12.87 -21.92 -12.41
N ILE A 245 -12.06 -22.55 -11.55
CA ILE A 245 -11.72 -23.98 -11.65
C ILE A 245 -12.92 -24.93 -11.51
N ARG A 246 -14.01 -24.50 -10.89
CA ARG A 246 -15.25 -25.31 -10.73
C ARG A 246 -16.50 -24.69 -11.36
N LEU A 247 -16.54 -23.37 -11.50
CA LEU A 247 -17.72 -22.65 -11.98
C LEU A 247 -17.55 -22.26 -13.45
N GLN A 248 -18.30 -22.91 -14.33
CA GLN A 248 -18.31 -22.55 -15.76
C GLN A 248 -18.96 -21.18 -15.96
N GLY A 249 -18.36 -20.38 -16.83
CA GLY A 249 -18.86 -19.06 -17.16
C GLY A 249 -18.44 -17.95 -16.17
N LEU A 250 -17.72 -18.26 -15.09
CA LEU A 250 -17.11 -17.29 -14.19
C LEU A 250 -15.66 -17.05 -14.60
N PHE A 251 -15.31 -15.82 -14.93
CA PHE A 251 -13.97 -15.41 -15.34
C PHE A 251 -13.41 -14.36 -14.35
N PRO A 252 -12.75 -14.77 -13.25
CA PRO A 252 -12.13 -13.87 -12.30
C PRO A 252 -11.08 -12.99 -13.00
N CYS A 253 -11.21 -11.66 -12.92
CA CYS A 253 -10.46 -10.74 -13.73
C CYS A 253 -9.94 -9.53 -12.96
N GLY A 254 -8.75 -9.09 -13.33
CA GLY A 254 -8.16 -7.82 -12.89
C GLY A 254 -7.68 -7.80 -11.45
N GLU A 255 -7.55 -6.60 -10.91
CA GLU A 255 -6.96 -6.36 -9.59
C GLU A 255 -7.82 -6.93 -8.47
N GLY A 256 -9.13 -6.73 -8.50
CA GLY A 256 -10.04 -7.26 -7.47
C GLY A 256 -10.05 -8.78 -7.38
N ALA A 257 -9.82 -9.48 -8.49
CA ALA A 257 -9.69 -10.94 -8.50
C ALA A 257 -8.28 -11.44 -8.16
N GLY A 258 -7.31 -10.54 -7.94
CA GLY A 258 -5.95 -10.87 -7.53
C GLY A 258 -4.97 -11.15 -8.67
N TYR A 259 -5.31 -10.78 -9.92
CA TYR A 259 -4.48 -11.04 -11.11
C TYR A 259 -3.75 -9.83 -11.67
N ALA A 260 -3.95 -8.66 -11.09
CA ALA A 260 -3.27 -7.44 -11.49
C ALA A 260 -2.85 -6.63 -10.25
N GLY A 261 -1.87 -5.76 -10.41
CA GLY A 261 -1.39 -4.85 -9.36
C GLY A 261 -1.38 -3.38 -9.80
N GLY A 262 -2.03 -3.04 -10.91
CA GLY A 262 -2.11 -1.67 -11.41
C GLY A 262 -3.01 -1.53 -12.63
N ILE A 263 -3.23 -0.31 -13.08
CA ILE A 263 -4.20 0.05 -14.13
C ILE A 263 -3.93 -0.70 -15.43
N VAL A 264 -2.69 -0.64 -15.92
CA VAL A 264 -2.32 -1.27 -17.20
C VAL A 264 -2.44 -2.79 -17.14
N SER A 265 -1.91 -3.42 -16.07
CA SER A 265 -1.99 -4.87 -15.91
C SER A 265 -3.44 -5.35 -15.74
N ALA A 266 -4.30 -4.56 -15.09
CA ALA A 266 -5.73 -4.86 -14.99
C ALA A 266 -6.43 -4.77 -16.34
N GLY A 267 -6.08 -3.77 -17.18
CA GLY A 267 -6.58 -3.65 -18.54
C GLY A 267 -6.20 -4.85 -19.42
N VAL A 268 -4.91 -5.22 -19.42
CA VAL A 268 -4.41 -6.40 -20.17
C VAL A 268 -5.08 -7.69 -19.72
N ASP A 269 -5.27 -7.89 -18.41
CA ASP A 269 -5.96 -9.06 -17.90
C ASP A 269 -7.45 -9.06 -18.30
N GLY A 270 -8.07 -7.87 -18.38
CA GLY A 270 -9.43 -7.67 -18.88
C GLY A 270 -9.59 -8.10 -20.33
N GLU A 271 -8.68 -7.68 -21.21
CA GLU A 271 -8.68 -8.07 -22.63
C GLU A 271 -8.54 -9.61 -22.77
N ARG A 272 -7.59 -10.23 -22.06
CA ARG A 272 -7.43 -11.68 -22.05
C ARG A 272 -8.69 -12.42 -21.60
N CYS A 273 -9.33 -11.95 -20.55
CA CYS A 273 -10.57 -12.54 -20.06
C CYS A 273 -11.71 -12.37 -21.09
N ALA A 274 -11.80 -11.25 -21.79
CA ALA A 274 -12.79 -11.04 -22.84
C ALA A 274 -12.59 -12.02 -24.02
N GLU A 275 -11.36 -12.24 -24.45
CA GLU A 275 -11.02 -13.25 -25.47
C GLU A 275 -11.40 -14.67 -25.01
N ALA A 276 -11.11 -15.02 -23.76
CA ALA A 276 -11.47 -16.31 -23.18
C ALA A 276 -12.99 -16.50 -23.09
N VAL A 277 -13.75 -15.46 -22.74
CA VAL A 277 -15.23 -15.47 -22.75
C VAL A 277 -15.73 -15.70 -24.15
N LYS A 278 -15.18 -15.03 -25.17
CA LYS A 278 -15.55 -15.25 -26.58
C LYS A 278 -15.33 -16.70 -26.98
N ALA A 279 -14.16 -17.25 -26.75
CA ALA A 279 -13.84 -18.66 -27.06
C ALA A 279 -14.80 -19.62 -26.36
N PHE A 280 -15.10 -19.40 -25.09
CA PHE A 280 -16.07 -20.20 -24.34
C PHE A 280 -17.49 -20.18 -24.96
N LEU A 281 -17.96 -19.00 -25.38
CA LEU A 281 -19.28 -18.89 -26.01
C LEU A 281 -19.35 -19.56 -27.40
N GLU A 282 -18.25 -19.56 -28.14
CA GLU A 282 -18.15 -20.24 -29.44
C GLU A 282 -18.22 -21.78 -29.31
N THR A 283 -17.70 -22.34 -28.20
CA THR A 283 -17.82 -23.79 -27.91
C THR A 283 -19.22 -24.24 -27.50
N LYS A 284 -20.12 -23.33 -27.19
CA LYS A 284 -21.50 -23.62 -26.78
C LYS A 284 -22.53 -23.47 -27.91
N ARG A 285 -22.09 -23.03 -29.08
CA ARG A 285 -22.89 -22.99 -30.32
C ARG A 285 -22.77 -24.29 -31.10
#